data_a129f437313705d3a4a6a9e1283b177a
#
_entry.id   a129f437313705d3a4a6a9e1283b177a
#
_cell.length_a   1.000
_cell.length_b   1.000
_cell.length_c   1.000
_cell.angle_alpha   90.00
_cell.angle_beta   90.00
_cell.angle_gamma   90.00
#
_symmetry.space_group_name_H-M   'P 1'
#
loop_
_entity.id
_entity.type
_entity.pdbx_description
1 polymer ?
#
loop_
_entity_poly.entity_id
_entity_poly.type
_entity_poly.pdbx_seq_one_letter_code
_entity_poly.pdbx_strand_id
1 'polypeptide(L)'
;ALPGMASGGYTGPGGKCVRANVLFRSIDLEHWEYMHEFVENDQYSAVGDDGACPYFWPLGDRHVLLHFSHVSGGRYLLGDYDTTRHRFVVADGGRFNFGAHAPSGVHAPSATPDADGGVIAIFNMNPGKPTSGWNQIMTLPRRLSLADTDVHPLRQEPAGDIASLRGAHQAVGRTELPPNQDVVLDDIAGNVME
;
A
#
# COMPACT_ATOMS: atom_id res chain seq x y z
N ALA A 1 -15.21 22.90 -8.59
CA ALA A 1 -15.48 21.49 -8.85
C ALA A 1 -14.64 20.61 -7.91
N LEU A 2 -15.19 19.49 -7.48
CA LEU A 2 -14.52 18.53 -6.64
C LEU A 2 -13.98 17.38 -7.51
N PRO A 3 -12.72 16.96 -7.35
CA PRO A 3 -12.19 15.79 -8.03
C PRO A 3 -12.64 14.49 -7.35
N GLY A 4 -12.91 13.48 -8.14
CA GLY A 4 -13.14 12.11 -7.69
C GLY A 4 -12.29 11.14 -8.50
N MET A 5 -11.72 10.13 -7.85
CA MET A 5 -10.92 9.11 -8.50
C MET A 5 -11.60 7.75 -8.35
N ALA A 6 -11.63 6.99 -9.44
CA ALA A 6 -12.08 5.60 -9.43
C ALA A 6 -11.00 4.68 -9.97
N SER A 7 -10.98 3.47 -9.47
CA SER A 7 -10.19 2.39 -10.06
C SER A 7 -10.95 1.74 -11.21
N GLY A 8 -10.21 1.24 -12.17
CA GLY A 8 -10.74 0.52 -13.31
C GLY A 8 -9.62 -0.21 -14.03
N GLY A 9 -9.96 -0.82 -15.15
CA GLY A 9 -9.00 -1.47 -16.00
C GLY A 9 -9.53 -1.58 -17.42
N TYR A 10 -8.63 -1.77 -18.35
CA TYR A 10 -8.96 -2.10 -19.72
C TYR A 10 -8.25 -3.39 -20.14
N THR A 11 -8.75 -4.03 -21.17
CA THR A 11 -8.13 -5.22 -21.73
C THR A 11 -6.90 -4.83 -22.51
N GLY A 12 -5.73 -5.19 -21.97
CA GLY A 12 -4.44 -4.94 -22.58
C GLY A 12 -3.92 -6.13 -23.40
N PRO A 13 -2.64 -6.13 -23.72
CA PRO A 13 -2.01 -7.18 -24.49
C PRO A 13 -2.21 -8.57 -23.87
N GLY A 14 -2.54 -9.55 -24.69
CA GLY A 14 -2.80 -10.93 -24.26
C GLY A 14 -4.10 -11.11 -23.46
N GLY A 15 -5.04 -10.18 -23.56
CA GLY A 15 -6.32 -10.24 -22.87
C GLY A 15 -6.25 -10.01 -21.33
N LYS A 16 -5.13 -9.53 -20.82
CA LYS A 16 -4.94 -9.27 -19.39
C LYS A 16 -5.44 -7.90 -19.02
N CYS A 17 -5.91 -7.74 -17.77
CA CYS A 17 -6.27 -6.44 -17.25
C CYS A 17 -5.03 -5.54 -17.16
N VAL A 18 -5.17 -4.29 -17.57
CA VAL A 18 -4.22 -3.21 -17.33
C VAL A 18 -4.92 -2.21 -16.42
N ARG A 19 -4.29 -1.90 -15.30
CA ARG A 19 -4.82 -0.96 -14.32
C ARG A 19 -5.05 0.41 -14.95
N ALA A 20 -6.18 1.02 -14.61
CA ALA A 20 -6.45 2.43 -14.85
C ALA A 20 -7.04 3.05 -13.59
N ASN A 21 -6.45 4.14 -13.11
CA ASN A 21 -7.09 5.05 -12.17
C ASN A 21 -7.59 6.24 -12.99
N VAL A 22 -8.89 6.46 -12.97
CA VAL A 22 -9.56 7.47 -13.80
C VAL A 22 -10.06 8.61 -12.94
N LEU A 23 -9.97 9.83 -13.47
CA LEU A 23 -10.38 11.04 -12.80
C LEU A 23 -11.73 11.51 -13.32
N PHE A 24 -12.57 11.89 -12.36
CA PHE A 24 -13.86 12.53 -12.59
C PHE A 24 -13.89 13.89 -11.90
N ARG A 25 -14.79 14.73 -12.32
CA ARG A 25 -15.12 15.98 -11.62
C ARG A 25 -16.61 16.12 -11.39
N SER A 26 -16.97 16.78 -10.29
CA SER A 26 -18.36 17.14 -9.99
C SER A 26 -18.43 18.53 -9.39
N ILE A 27 -19.55 19.22 -9.57
CA ILE A 27 -19.87 20.48 -8.93
C ILE A 27 -20.93 20.32 -7.82
N ASP A 28 -21.64 19.21 -7.80
CA ASP A 28 -22.79 18.94 -6.92
C ASP A 28 -22.70 17.60 -6.17
N LEU A 29 -21.71 16.75 -6.45
CA LEU A 29 -21.53 15.38 -5.96
C LEU A 29 -22.58 14.37 -6.46
N GLU A 30 -23.52 14.78 -7.28
CA GLU A 30 -24.53 13.92 -7.88
C GLU A 30 -24.19 13.60 -9.33
N HIS A 31 -23.71 14.60 -10.10
CA HIS A 31 -23.36 14.46 -11.49
C HIS A 31 -21.84 14.49 -11.67
N TRP A 32 -21.30 13.40 -12.24
CA TRP A 32 -19.87 13.22 -12.42
C TRP A 32 -19.50 13.16 -13.89
N GLU A 33 -18.54 13.97 -14.28
CA GLU A 33 -17.98 14.01 -15.63
C GLU A 33 -16.63 13.31 -15.63
N TYR A 34 -16.46 12.34 -16.54
CA TYR A 34 -15.15 11.72 -16.80
C TYR A 34 -14.21 12.76 -17.41
N MET A 35 -13.01 12.86 -16.85
CA MET A 35 -11.98 13.73 -17.36
C MET A 35 -10.97 12.96 -18.22
N HIS A 36 -10.22 12.07 -17.60
CA HIS A 36 -9.16 11.28 -18.24
C HIS A 36 -8.58 10.23 -17.27
N GLU A 37 -7.65 9.41 -17.76
CA GLU A 37 -6.80 8.60 -16.90
C GLU A 37 -5.94 9.51 -16.01
N PHE A 38 -5.77 9.12 -14.74
CA PHE A 38 -5.09 9.95 -13.75
C PHE A 38 -3.57 9.79 -13.76
N VAL A 39 -3.09 8.56 -13.98
CA VAL A 39 -1.69 8.18 -13.79
C VAL A 39 -0.94 8.16 -15.12
N GLU A 40 0.24 8.78 -15.15
CA GLU A 40 1.19 8.78 -16.27
C GLU A 40 2.51 8.14 -15.86
N ASN A 41 3.21 7.53 -16.81
CA ASN A 41 4.57 6.99 -16.66
C ASN A 41 4.69 5.86 -15.61
N ASP A 42 3.63 5.08 -15.39
CA ASP A 42 3.68 3.95 -14.47
C ASP A 42 4.38 2.74 -15.10
N GLN A 43 5.57 2.44 -14.59
CA GLN A 43 6.37 1.26 -14.96
C GLN A 43 6.44 0.23 -13.81
N TYR A 44 5.77 0.49 -12.70
CA TYR A 44 5.87 -0.26 -11.44
C TYR A 44 4.68 -1.18 -11.18
N SER A 45 3.52 -0.89 -11.76
CA SER A 45 2.38 -1.80 -11.69
C SER A 45 2.56 -2.99 -12.63
N ALA A 46 2.23 -4.17 -12.14
CA ALA A 46 2.32 -5.37 -12.95
C ALA A 46 1.08 -5.53 -13.85
N VAL A 47 1.26 -6.23 -14.96
CA VAL A 47 0.14 -6.63 -15.81
C VAL A 47 -0.75 -7.58 -15.01
N GLY A 48 -2.05 -7.26 -14.93
CA GLY A 48 -3.04 -7.95 -14.11
C GLY A 48 -3.37 -7.22 -12.80
N ASP A 49 -2.60 -6.20 -12.42
CA ASP A 49 -2.99 -5.32 -11.31
C ASP A 49 -4.25 -4.53 -11.69
N ASP A 50 -5.17 -4.38 -10.74
CA ASP A 50 -6.46 -3.74 -10.97
C ASP A 50 -6.62 -2.37 -10.28
N GLY A 51 -5.65 -1.97 -9.45
CA GLY A 51 -5.58 -0.65 -8.85
C GLY A 51 -6.73 -0.30 -7.91
N ALA A 52 -7.33 -1.29 -7.27
CA ALA A 52 -8.48 -1.12 -6.41
C ALA A 52 -8.18 -0.27 -5.17
N CYS A 53 -9.22 0.32 -4.56
CA CYS A 53 -9.17 1.12 -3.34
C CYS A 53 -8.09 2.22 -3.38
N PRO A 54 -8.10 3.13 -4.37
CA PRO A 54 -7.05 4.13 -4.51
C PRO A 54 -7.17 5.23 -3.45
N TYR A 55 -6.03 5.56 -2.82
CA TYR A 55 -5.86 6.73 -1.93
C TYR A 55 -4.70 7.58 -2.45
N PHE A 56 -4.96 8.85 -2.68
CA PHE A 56 -3.98 9.78 -3.24
C PHE A 56 -3.77 10.95 -2.28
N TRP A 57 -2.54 11.11 -1.79
CA TRP A 57 -2.19 12.13 -0.80
C TRP A 57 -0.84 12.78 -1.06
N PRO A 58 -0.66 14.05 -0.66
CA PRO A 58 0.67 14.63 -0.54
C PRO A 58 1.53 13.84 0.44
N LEU A 59 2.82 13.72 0.16
CA LEU A 59 3.80 13.06 1.01
C LEU A 59 5.14 13.80 0.88
N GLY A 60 5.45 14.64 1.88
CA GLY A 60 6.59 15.57 1.79
C GLY A 60 6.43 16.52 0.59
N ASP A 61 7.42 16.55 -0.27
CA ASP A 61 7.45 17.33 -1.52
C ASP A 61 6.87 16.59 -2.74
N ARG A 62 6.42 15.34 -2.56
CA ARG A 62 5.82 14.50 -3.58
C ARG A 62 4.36 14.13 -3.26
N HIS A 63 3.84 13.19 -4.00
CA HIS A 63 2.54 12.56 -3.76
C HIS A 63 2.68 11.04 -3.76
N VAL A 64 1.84 10.39 -2.97
CA VAL A 64 1.70 8.94 -2.95
C VAL A 64 0.32 8.53 -3.41
N LEU A 65 0.26 7.55 -4.29
CA LEU A 65 -0.95 6.81 -4.64
C LEU A 65 -0.83 5.40 -4.07
N LEU A 66 -1.67 5.11 -3.07
CA LEU A 66 -1.84 3.76 -2.54
C LEU A 66 -2.93 3.07 -3.30
N HIS A 67 -2.70 1.83 -3.65
CA HIS A 67 -3.74 0.99 -4.25
C HIS A 67 -3.53 -0.48 -3.88
N PHE A 68 -4.50 -1.28 -4.21
CA PHE A 68 -4.50 -2.71 -3.98
C PHE A 68 -4.70 -3.45 -5.30
N SER A 69 -4.06 -4.59 -5.43
CA SER A 69 -4.29 -5.53 -6.51
C SER A 69 -4.72 -6.88 -5.96
N HIS A 70 -5.80 -7.44 -6.49
CA HIS A 70 -6.24 -8.79 -6.15
C HIS A 70 -5.22 -9.87 -6.53
N VAL A 71 -4.27 -9.53 -7.40
CA VAL A 71 -3.19 -10.42 -7.84
C VAL A 71 -1.92 -10.24 -7.02
N SER A 72 -1.49 -8.99 -6.79
CA SER A 72 -0.16 -8.68 -6.24
C SER A 72 -0.19 -8.02 -4.85
N GLY A 73 -1.37 -7.77 -4.28
CA GLY A 73 -1.53 -7.18 -2.94
C GLY A 73 -1.40 -5.66 -2.91
N GLY A 74 -1.04 -5.12 -1.74
CA GLY A 74 -0.88 -3.68 -1.53
C GLY A 74 0.29 -3.11 -2.32
N ARG A 75 0.03 -2.00 -2.99
CA ARG A 75 0.96 -1.29 -3.87
C ARG A 75 1.01 0.19 -3.55
N TYR A 76 2.12 0.82 -3.91
CA TYR A 76 2.25 2.27 -3.91
C TYR A 76 2.91 2.76 -5.20
N LEU A 77 2.57 3.98 -5.57
CA LEU A 77 3.29 4.77 -6.56
C LEU A 77 3.67 6.11 -5.92
N LEU A 78 4.87 6.59 -6.18
CA LEU A 78 5.36 7.91 -5.79
C LEU A 78 5.62 8.75 -7.03
N GLY A 79 5.36 10.03 -6.96
CA GLY A 79 5.58 10.94 -8.08
C GLY A 79 5.08 12.34 -7.82
N ASP A 80 4.93 13.11 -8.88
CA ASP A 80 4.55 14.50 -8.86
C ASP A 80 3.13 14.70 -9.39
N TYR A 81 2.36 15.54 -8.73
CA TYR A 81 1.03 15.90 -9.20
C TYR A 81 1.06 17.20 -10.01
N ASP A 82 0.82 17.08 -11.32
CA ASP A 82 0.63 18.22 -12.20
C ASP A 82 -0.78 18.81 -11.99
N THR A 83 -0.85 19.88 -11.24
CA THR A 83 -2.12 20.56 -10.91
C THR A 83 -2.77 21.24 -12.11
N THR A 84 -2.02 21.51 -13.18
CA THR A 84 -2.55 22.15 -14.40
C THR A 84 -3.27 21.13 -15.28
N ARG A 85 -2.68 19.96 -15.45
CA ARG A 85 -3.23 18.87 -16.26
C ARG A 85 -4.07 17.88 -15.45
N HIS A 86 -4.02 17.98 -14.10
CA HIS A 86 -4.59 17.01 -13.19
C HIS A 86 -4.08 15.58 -13.43
N ARG A 87 -2.76 15.45 -13.62
CA ARG A 87 -2.07 14.19 -13.86
C ARG A 87 -1.10 13.87 -12.73
N PHE A 88 -1.03 12.62 -12.37
CA PHE A 88 -0.02 12.09 -11.46
C PHE A 88 1.07 11.42 -12.29
N VAL A 89 2.26 12.03 -12.29
CA VAL A 89 3.44 11.54 -13.04
C VAL A 89 4.29 10.70 -12.12
N VAL A 90 4.34 9.40 -12.37
CA VAL A 90 5.02 8.44 -11.50
C VAL A 90 6.53 8.48 -11.72
N ALA A 91 7.28 8.46 -10.62
CA ALA A 91 8.73 8.42 -10.59
C ALA A 91 9.28 7.16 -9.88
N ASP A 92 8.55 6.60 -8.91
CA ASP A 92 8.91 5.38 -8.18
C ASP A 92 7.65 4.61 -7.78
N GLY A 93 7.81 3.35 -7.41
CA GLY A 93 6.70 2.51 -6.95
C GLY A 93 7.13 1.10 -6.57
N GLY A 94 6.25 0.42 -5.85
CA GLY A 94 6.54 -0.92 -5.40
C GLY A 94 5.41 -1.59 -4.62
N ARG A 95 5.78 -2.65 -3.91
CA ARG A 95 4.89 -3.38 -3.01
C ARG A 95 5.01 -2.86 -1.59
N PHE A 96 3.91 -2.90 -0.86
CA PHE A 96 3.93 -2.65 0.58
C PHE A 96 4.47 -3.81 1.39
N ASN A 97 4.28 -5.03 0.91
CA ASN A 97 4.76 -6.23 1.58
C ASN A 97 5.10 -7.31 0.56
N PHE A 98 5.94 -8.24 0.98
CA PHE A 98 6.37 -9.41 0.23
C PHE A 98 5.78 -10.67 0.86
N GLY A 99 4.47 -10.70 1.04
CA GLY A 99 3.76 -11.84 1.59
C GLY A 99 3.46 -12.93 0.55
N ALA A 100 2.64 -13.89 0.95
CA ALA A 100 2.21 -15.00 0.12
C ALA A 100 1.60 -14.54 -1.21
N HIS A 101 1.77 -15.35 -2.25
CA HIS A 101 1.01 -15.20 -3.48
C HIS A 101 -0.47 -15.45 -3.22
N ALA A 102 -1.31 -14.73 -3.89
CA ALA A 102 -2.76 -14.75 -3.79
C ALA A 102 -3.34 -15.45 -2.55
N PRO A 103 -3.99 -14.73 -1.69
CA PRO A 103 -4.39 -13.31 -1.75
C PRO A 103 -3.39 -12.31 -1.19
N SER A 104 -2.12 -12.49 -1.31
CA SER A 104 -1.00 -11.52 -1.20
C SER A 104 -0.93 -10.59 0.04
N GLY A 105 -1.32 -11.07 1.20
CA GLY A 105 -1.06 -10.36 2.46
C GLY A 105 -1.92 -9.11 2.68
N VAL A 106 -1.38 -7.92 2.48
CA VAL A 106 -2.13 -6.67 2.77
C VAL A 106 -3.00 -6.23 1.60
N HIS A 107 -4.24 -5.85 1.94
CA HIS A 107 -5.32 -5.50 1.02
C HIS A 107 -5.92 -4.14 1.38
N ALA A 108 -6.68 -3.57 0.45
CA ALA A 108 -7.62 -2.48 0.67
C ALA A 108 -7.08 -1.42 1.65
N PRO A 109 -6.15 -0.58 1.24
CA PRO A 109 -5.65 0.51 2.06
C PRO A 109 -6.78 1.43 2.49
N SER A 110 -6.65 2.00 3.70
CA SER A 110 -7.31 3.23 4.11
C SER A 110 -6.24 4.17 4.60
N ALA A 111 -6.25 5.40 4.11
CA ALA A 111 -5.16 6.32 4.39
C ALA A 111 -5.63 7.76 4.57
N THR A 112 -4.93 8.50 5.42
CA THR A 112 -5.16 9.93 5.68
C THR A 112 -3.84 10.65 5.91
N PRO A 113 -3.71 11.93 5.53
CA PRO A 113 -2.56 12.74 5.90
C PRO A 113 -2.41 12.84 7.42
N ASP A 114 -1.17 12.89 7.91
CA ASP A 114 -0.87 13.31 9.28
C ASP A 114 -0.52 14.81 9.36
N ALA A 115 -0.36 15.33 10.59
CA ALA A 115 -0.05 16.73 10.82
C ALA A 115 1.38 17.12 10.40
N ASP A 116 2.27 16.15 10.21
CA ASP A 116 3.71 16.35 9.98
C ASP A 116 4.12 16.07 8.52
N GLY A 117 3.16 16.10 7.59
CA GLY A 117 3.40 15.89 6.15
C GLY A 117 3.64 14.44 5.75
N GLY A 118 3.35 13.49 6.63
CA GLY A 118 3.30 12.06 6.35
C GLY A 118 1.88 11.60 5.99
N VAL A 119 1.74 10.29 5.82
CA VAL A 119 0.44 9.63 5.60
C VAL A 119 0.32 8.46 6.55
N ILE A 120 -0.76 8.39 7.30
CA ILE A 120 -1.12 7.22 8.11
C ILE A 120 -1.93 6.27 7.25
N ALA A 121 -1.51 5.02 7.19
CA ALA A 121 -2.19 3.97 6.43
C ALA A 121 -2.47 2.74 7.29
N ILE A 122 -3.65 2.15 7.08
CA ILE A 122 -4.08 0.88 7.65
C ILE A 122 -4.51 -0.02 6.49
N PHE A 123 -4.22 -1.29 6.59
CA PHE A 123 -4.59 -2.28 5.59
C PHE A 123 -5.42 -3.38 6.22
N ASN A 124 -6.27 -4.00 5.42
CA ASN A 124 -6.81 -5.31 5.73
C ASN A 124 -5.75 -6.37 5.40
N MET A 125 -5.54 -7.31 6.29
CA MET A 125 -4.61 -8.42 6.08
C MET A 125 -5.38 -9.74 5.98
N ASN A 126 -5.19 -10.43 4.85
CA ASN A 126 -5.73 -11.76 4.62
C ASN A 126 -4.61 -12.79 4.83
N PRO A 127 -4.73 -13.70 5.81
CA PRO A 127 -3.70 -14.70 6.09
C PRO A 127 -3.56 -15.77 5.00
N GLY A 128 -4.46 -15.81 4.01
CA GLY A 128 -4.43 -16.79 2.91
C GLY A 128 -4.84 -18.21 3.32
N LYS A 129 -5.34 -18.40 4.53
CA LYS A 129 -5.79 -19.69 5.07
C LYS A 129 -7.00 -19.50 6.00
N PRO A 130 -7.85 -20.51 6.12
CA PRO A 130 -8.96 -20.48 7.08
C PRO A 130 -8.45 -20.32 8.52
N THR A 131 -9.19 -19.55 9.32
CA THR A 131 -8.99 -19.37 10.75
C THR A 131 -10.28 -19.70 11.49
N SER A 132 -10.18 -20.10 12.74
CA SER A 132 -11.36 -20.38 13.56
C SER A 132 -11.93 -19.07 14.11
N GLY A 133 -13.17 -18.75 13.77
CA GLY A 133 -13.92 -17.62 14.32
C GLY A 133 -13.66 -16.24 13.68
N TRP A 134 -12.68 -16.11 12.79
CA TRP A 134 -12.40 -14.86 12.03
C TRP A 134 -11.73 -15.18 10.69
N ASN A 135 -11.70 -14.23 9.76
CA ASN A 135 -11.12 -14.45 8.45
C ASN A 135 -10.03 -13.44 8.09
N GLN A 136 -10.16 -12.19 8.52
CA GLN A 136 -9.21 -11.12 8.17
C GLN A 136 -9.01 -10.24 9.39
N ILE A 137 -7.87 -9.54 9.44
CA ILE A 137 -7.54 -8.57 10.48
C ILE A 137 -7.09 -7.25 9.87
N MET A 138 -7.22 -6.17 10.63
CA MET A 138 -6.60 -4.90 10.30
C MET A 138 -5.13 -4.93 10.72
N THR A 139 -4.24 -4.37 9.91
CA THR A 139 -2.85 -4.15 10.33
C THR A 139 -2.78 -3.10 11.42
N LEU A 140 -1.68 -3.05 12.15
CA LEU A 140 -1.33 -1.85 12.91
C LEU A 140 -1.21 -0.64 11.95
N PRO A 141 -1.53 0.57 12.42
CA PRO A 141 -1.31 1.77 11.64
C PRO A 141 0.17 1.94 11.29
N ARG A 142 0.44 2.38 10.07
CA ARG A 142 1.78 2.69 9.58
C ARG A 142 1.85 4.15 9.19
N ARG A 143 2.93 4.81 9.59
CA ARG A 143 3.28 6.12 9.09
C ARG A 143 4.16 5.97 7.87
N LEU A 144 3.75 6.57 6.77
CA LEU A 144 4.51 6.68 5.53
C LEU A 144 5.19 8.04 5.50
N SER A 145 6.45 8.08 5.09
CA SER A 145 7.23 9.28 4.89
C SER A 145 8.26 9.08 3.77
N LEU A 146 8.93 10.12 3.35
CA LEU A 146 10.06 10.02 2.44
C LEU A 146 11.36 9.89 3.22
N ALA A 147 12.22 8.97 2.80
CA ALA A 147 13.61 8.90 3.22
C ALA A 147 14.47 9.83 2.34
N ASP A 148 15.58 10.30 2.90
CA ASP A 148 16.57 11.08 2.16
C ASP A 148 17.41 10.16 1.26
N THR A 149 16.79 9.63 0.21
CA THR A 149 17.41 8.72 -0.77
C THR A 149 16.63 8.76 -2.08
N ASP A 150 17.34 8.63 -3.19
CA ASP A 150 16.72 8.61 -4.54
C ASP A 150 16.21 7.22 -4.94
N VAL A 151 16.59 6.18 -4.21
CA VAL A 151 16.23 4.80 -4.53
C VAL A 151 15.24 4.28 -3.49
N HIS A 152 14.01 3.98 -3.93
CA HIS A 152 12.92 3.50 -3.08
C HIS A 152 12.70 4.38 -1.83
N PRO A 153 12.38 5.66 -2.01
CA PRO A 153 12.34 6.63 -0.92
C PRO A 153 11.17 6.46 0.05
N LEU A 154 10.22 5.57 -0.22
CA LEU A 154 9.09 5.34 0.69
C LEU A 154 9.56 4.62 1.96
N ARG A 155 9.47 5.32 3.08
CA ARG A 155 9.70 4.78 4.41
C ARG A 155 8.38 4.41 5.07
N GLN A 156 8.37 3.28 5.79
CA GLN A 156 7.24 2.79 6.56
C GLN A 156 7.67 2.53 7.99
N GLU A 157 6.92 3.07 8.93
CA GLU A 157 7.16 2.89 10.37
C GLU A 157 5.83 2.60 11.08
N PRO A 158 5.83 1.86 12.19
CA PRO A 158 4.65 1.79 13.05
C PRO A 158 4.22 3.20 13.48
N ALA A 159 2.92 3.49 13.45
CA ALA A 159 2.37 4.75 13.89
C ALA A 159 1.79 4.64 15.30
N GLY A 160 1.94 5.68 16.12
CA GLY A 160 1.46 5.75 17.50
C GLY A 160 2.38 5.08 18.51
N ASP A 161 1.90 4.95 19.74
CA ASP A 161 2.64 4.33 20.84
C ASP A 161 2.53 2.81 20.81
N ILE A 162 3.24 2.19 19.87
CA ILE A 162 3.28 0.72 19.74
C ILE A 162 3.97 0.09 20.96
N ALA A 163 4.86 0.82 21.63
CA ALA A 163 5.56 0.30 22.81
C ALA A 163 4.61 -0.02 23.97
N SER A 164 3.48 0.70 24.08
CA SER A 164 2.44 0.42 25.07
C SER A 164 1.74 -0.93 24.87
N LEU A 165 1.83 -1.50 23.68
CA LEU A 165 1.22 -2.80 23.34
C LEU A 165 2.17 -3.97 23.62
N ARG A 166 3.43 -3.71 23.94
CA ARG A 166 4.43 -4.76 24.18
C ARG A 166 4.25 -5.41 25.55
N GLY A 167 4.27 -6.72 25.56
CA GLY A 167 4.27 -7.54 26.77
C GLY A 167 5.68 -7.79 27.30
N ALA A 168 5.91 -8.96 27.90
CA ALA A 168 7.21 -9.36 28.39
C ALA A 168 8.23 -9.44 27.23
N HIS A 169 9.37 -8.78 27.42
CA HIS A 169 10.44 -8.79 26.42
C HIS A 169 11.28 -10.07 26.53
N GLN A 170 11.45 -10.73 25.41
CA GLN A 170 12.40 -11.85 25.25
C GLN A 170 13.39 -11.46 24.15
N ALA A 171 14.67 -11.61 24.41
CA ALA A 171 15.70 -11.29 23.44
C ALA A 171 16.38 -12.56 22.93
N VAL A 172 16.49 -12.68 21.62
CA VAL A 172 17.32 -13.68 20.96
C VAL A 172 18.68 -13.09 20.70
N GLY A 173 19.74 -13.75 21.18
CA GLY A 173 21.11 -13.35 20.88
C GLY A 173 21.42 -13.44 19.37
N ARG A 174 22.53 -12.83 18.97
CA ARG A 174 23.00 -12.93 17.60
C ARG A 174 23.17 -14.41 17.23
N THR A 175 22.41 -14.86 16.25
CA THR A 175 22.41 -16.24 15.76
C THR A 175 22.82 -16.26 14.29
N GLU A 176 23.71 -17.16 13.95
CA GLU A 176 24.08 -17.42 12.56
C GLU A 176 23.01 -18.28 11.91
N LEU A 177 22.50 -17.84 10.76
CA LEU A 177 21.50 -18.56 9.97
C LEU A 177 22.22 -19.28 8.81
N PRO A 178 22.47 -20.58 8.94
CA PRO A 178 23.12 -21.33 7.85
C PRO A 178 22.15 -21.48 6.66
N PRO A 179 22.67 -21.52 5.43
CA PRO A 179 21.83 -21.67 4.23
C PRO A 179 21.10 -23.03 4.25
N ASN A 180 19.82 -23.01 3.87
CA ASN A 180 18.94 -24.19 3.76
C ASN A 180 18.73 -24.96 5.08
N GLN A 181 18.85 -24.30 6.21
CA GLN A 181 18.56 -24.87 7.53
C GLN A 181 17.63 -23.96 8.32
N ASP A 182 16.72 -24.56 9.05
CA ASP A 182 15.86 -23.83 9.98
C ASP A 182 16.56 -23.71 11.35
N VAL A 183 16.47 -22.53 11.95
CA VAL A 183 16.84 -22.31 13.35
C VAL A 183 15.55 -22.19 14.15
N VAL A 184 15.29 -23.15 15.01
CA VAL A 184 14.10 -23.17 15.85
C VAL A 184 14.38 -22.47 17.17
N LEU A 185 13.47 -21.61 17.59
CA LEU A 185 13.54 -20.85 18.84
C LEU A 185 12.44 -21.37 19.77
N ASP A 186 12.75 -22.43 20.52
CA ASP A 186 11.76 -23.18 21.29
C ASP A 186 11.17 -22.40 22.49
N ASP A 187 11.89 -21.40 22.99
CA ASP A 187 11.50 -20.64 24.17
C ASP A 187 10.70 -19.39 23.86
N ILE A 188 10.41 -19.11 22.58
CA ILE A 188 9.64 -17.95 22.17
C ILE A 188 8.24 -18.38 21.77
N ALA A 189 7.25 -17.90 22.52
CA ALA A 189 5.85 -18.15 22.24
C ALA A 189 5.00 -16.91 22.53
N GLY A 190 4.03 -16.63 21.67
CA GLY A 190 3.08 -15.55 21.83
C GLY A 190 2.03 -15.54 20.72
N ASN A 191 0.88 -14.94 21.00
CA ASN A 191 -0.15 -14.74 19.97
C ASN A 191 0.23 -13.64 18.98
N VAL A 192 1.07 -12.70 19.41
CA VAL A 192 1.63 -11.62 18.58
C VAL A 192 3.11 -11.48 18.95
N MET A 193 3.96 -11.44 17.96
CA MET A 193 5.40 -11.26 18.07
C MET A 193 5.85 -10.14 17.11
N GLU A 194 6.86 -9.37 17.53
CA GLU A 194 7.48 -8.29 16.76
C GLU A 194 8.94 -8.63 16.42
#